data_ea9b173667731d19471f4ccace870799
#
_entry.id   ea9b173667731d19471f4ccace870799
#
_cell.length_a   1.000
_cell.length_b   1.000
_cell.length_c   1.000
_cell.angle_alpha   90.00
_cell.angle_beta   90.00
_cell.angle_gamma   90.00
#
_symmetry.space_group_name_H-M   'P 1'
#
loop_
_entity.id
_entity.type
_entity.pdbx_description
1 polymer ?
#
loop_
_entity_poly.entity_id
_entity_poly.type
_entity_poly.pdbx_seq_one_letter_code
_entity_poly.pdbx_strand_id
1 'polypeptide(L)'
;MKKKTVLVTGATSGIGEGCARRFAEGGYDVIITGRNEERLARLKTELEKQGSEVITLTFDVRDRKAAEEALKSLPTDWKFIDVLINNAGLARGLDPEYLGNFDDWDQMIDTNIKGLLTMTRLIVPSMVAHNHGHIINIGSVAGDAAYAGGNVYCATKAAVKAITDGLRIDVADTRLRVTNIKPGLVETNFSNIRFHGDTQRADNVYKGITPLRGSDIADVAFYAASAPEHVQIAEVLVLATHQANGTVIHRGK
;
A
#
# COMPACT_ATOMS: atom_id res chain seq x y z
N MET A 1 -14.90 0.89 -24.74
CA MET A 1 -15.29 0.64 -23.33
C MET A 1 -14.46 1.59 -22.47
N LYS A 2 -15.06 2.16 -21.41
CA LYS A 2 -14.32 2.97 -20.43
C LYS A 2 -13.28 2.08 -19.74
N LYS A 3 -12.05 2.57 -19.58
CA LYS A 3 -11.02 1.86 -18.81
C LYS A 3 -11.42 1.79 -17.34
N LYS A 4 -10.95 0.76 -16.65
CA LYS A 4 -11.08 0.66 -15.19
C LYS A 4 -10.16 1.67 -14.51
N THR A 5 -10.59 2.18 -13.36
CA THR A 5 -9.83 3.17 -12.60
C THR A 5 -9.22 2.52 -11.35
N VAL A 6 -7.93 2.71 -11.14
CA VAL A 6 -7.25 2.34 -9.90
C VAL A 6 -6.82 3.59 -9.13
N LEU A 7 -7.04 3.60 -7.81
CA LEU A 7 -6.46 4.60 -6.90
C LEU A 7 -5.37 3.97 -6.06
N VAL A 8 -4.18 4.57 -6.10
CA VAL A 8 -3.01 4.11 -5.33
C VAL A 8 -2.59 5.17 -4.33
N THR A 9 -2.64 4.83 -3.04
CA THR A 9 -2.14 5.71 -1.99
C THR A 9 -0.63 5.54 -1.78
N GLY A 10 0.09 6.65 -1.53
CA GLY A 10 1.54 6.61 -1.35
C GLY A 10 2.30 6.21 -2.61
N ALA A 11 1.86 6.68 -3.78
CA ALA A 11 2.39 6.30 -5.09
C ALA A 11 3.73 6.95 -5.45
N THR A 12 4.31 7.78 -4.58
CA THR A 12 5.52 8.56 -4.88
C THR A 12 6.84 7.77 -4.83
N SER A 13 6.79 6.50 -4.44
CA SER A 13 7.97 5.62 -4.37
C SER A 13 7.61 4.15 -4.12
N GLY A 14 8.56 3.25 -4.35
CA GLY A 14 8.53 1.87 -3.90
C GLY A 14 7.35 1.06 -4.44
N ILE A 15 6.63 0.38 -3.54
CA ILE A 15 5.50 -0.50 -3.92
C ILE A 15 4.39 0.31 -4.59
N GLY A 16 4.04 1.48 -4.05
CA GLY A 16 2.97 2.31 -4.60
C GLY A 16 3.28 2.81 -6.01
N GLU A 17 4.50 3.25 -6.26
CA GLU A 17 4.97 3.62 -7.61
C GLU A 17 4.93 2.40 -8.55
N GLY A 18 5.42 1.24 -8.08
CA GLY A 18 5.35 -0.01 -8.83
C GLY A 18 3.91 -0.38 -9.21
N CYS A 19 2.97 -0.29 -8.25
CA CYS A 19 1.55 -0.54 -8.51
C CYS A 19 0.97 0.43 -9.55
N ALA A 20 1.25 1.74 -9.43
CA ALA A 20 0.77 2.72 -10.40
C ALA A 20 1.25 2.39 -11.83
N ARG A 21 2.53 2.04 -12.00
CA ARG A 21 3.11 1.62 -13.29
C ARG A 21 2.46 0.35 -13.82
N ARG A 22 2.39 -0.68 -12.99
CA ARG A 22 1.88 -1.99 -13.40
C ARG A 22 0.41 -1.96 -13.81
N PHE A 23 -0.42 -1.17 -13.11
CA PHE A 23 -1.82 -1.01 -13.47
C PHE A 23 -1.99 -0.16 -14.72
N ALA A 24 -1.18 0.89 -14.92
CA ALA A 24 -1.16 1.64 -16.18
C ALA A 24 -0.82 0.73 -17.38
N GLU A 25 0.25 -0.07 -17.28
CA GLU A 25 0.62 -1.08 -18.27
C GLU A 25 -0.52 -2.10 -18.53
N GLY A 26 -1.29 -2.41 -17.48
CA GLY A 26 -2.46 -3.28 -17.55
C GLY A 26 -3.71 -2.62 -18.13
N GLY A 27 -3.62 -1.37 -18.59
CA GLY A 27 -4.71 -0.66 -19.27
C GLY A 27 -5.69 0.05 -18.34
N TYR A 28 -5.33 0.29 -17.07
CA TYR A 28 -6.12 1.10 -16.16
C TYR A 28 -5.83 2.58 -16.32
N ASP A 29 -6.82 3.42 -16.06
CA ASP A 29 -6.62 4.82 -15.72
C ASP A 29 -6.27 4.94 -14.23
N VAL A 30 -5.36 5.86 -13.87
CA VAL A 30 -4.69 5.80 -12.58
C VAL A 30 -4.85 7.10 -11.80
N ILE A 31 -5.36 7.00 -10.57
CA ILE A 31 -5.32 8.08 -9.58
C ILE A 31 -4.15 7.80 -8.64
N ILE A 32 -3.16 8.68 -8.65
CA ILE A 32 -1.99 8.56 -7.77
C ILE A 32 -2.05 9.61 -6.66
N THR A 33 -1.84 9.16 -5.41
CA THR A 33 -1.84 10.09 -4.28
C THR A 33 -0.55 10.04 -3.49
N GLY A 34 -0.22 11.16 -2.86
CA GLY A 34 0.97 11.29 -2.02
C GLY A 34 1.18 12.71 -1.55
N ARG A 35 2.25 12.94 -0.79
CA ARG A 35 2.59 14.25 -0.20
C ARG A 35 3.54 15.07 -1.06
N ASN A 36 4.27 14.44 -1.95
CA ASN A 36 5.29 15.08 -2.78
C ASN A 36 4.74 15.32 -4.19
N GLU A 37 4.35 16.56 -4.46
CA GLU A 37 3.73 16.99 -5.70
C GLU A 37 4.65 16.80 -6.92
N GLU A 38 5.94 17.11 -6.78
CA GLU A 38 6.90 16.97 -7.88
C GLU A 38 7.04 15.51 -8.32
N ARG A 39 7.12 14.59 -7.35
CA ARG A 39 7.20 13.15 -7.66
C ARG A 39 5.91 12.65 -8.30
N LEU A 40 4.75 13.12 -7.83
CA LEU A 40 3.47 12.78 -8.45
C LEU A 40 3.41 13.31 -9.89
N ALA A 41 3.81 14.57 -10.15
CA ALA A 41 3.82 15.16 -11.49
C ALA A 41 4.76 14.41 -12.43
N ARG A 42 5.95 14.03 -11.97
CA ARG A 42 6.88 13.22 -12.76
C ARG A 42 6.28 11.85 -13.10
N LEU A 43 5.75 11.14 -12.11
CA LEU A 43 5.14 9.83 -12.33
C LEU A 43 3.94 9.94 -13.28
N LYS A 44 3.09 10.95 -13.11
CA LYS A 44 1.99 11.24 -14.05
C LYS A 44 2.49 11.32 -15.48
N THR A 45 3.50 12.16 -15.73
CA THR A 45 4.06 12.34 -17.09
C THR A 45 4.58 11.03 -17.68
N GLU A 46 5.18 10.17 -16.85
CA GLU A 46 5.69 8.88 -17.29
C GLU A 46 4.57 7.89 -17.63
N LEU A 47 3.50 7.84 -16.83
CA LEU A 47 2.36 6.95 -17.06
C LEU A 47 1.51 7.40 -18.26
N GLU A 48 1.35 8.70 -18.46
CA GLU A 48 0.62 9.25 -19.62
C GLU A 48 1.31 8.92 -20.95
N LYS A 49 2.65 8.85 -20.98
CA LYS A 49 3.41 8.39 -22.15
C LYS A 49 3.13 6.91 -22.50
N GLN A 50 2.64 6.13 -21.56
CA GLN A 50 2.25 4.72 -21.75
C GLN A 50 0.78 4.59 -22.18
N GLY A 51 0.05 5.70 -22.33
CA GLY A 51 -1.33 5.73 -22.80
C GLY A 51 -2.41 5.63 -21.73
N SER A 52 -2.06 5.73 -20.45
CA SER A 52 -3.03 5.85 -19.36
C SER A 52 -3.41 7.30 -19.12
N GLU A 53 -4.68 7.56 -18.79
CA GLU A 53 -5.05 8.82 -18.18
C GLU A 53 -4.68 8.83 -16.69
N VAL A 54 -4.16 9.95 -16.18
CA VAL A 54 -3.65 10.02 -14.80
C VAL A 54 -4.10 11.28 -14.10
N ILE A 55 -4.70 11.12 -12.91
CA ILE A 55 -4.97 12.21 -11.97
C ILE A 55 -4.03 12.11 -10.77
N THR A 56 -3.48 13.25 -10.37
CA THR A 56 -2.70 13.39 -9.14
C THR A 56 -3.53 14.05 -8.05
N LEU A 57 -3.49 13.51 -6.84
CA LEU A 57 -4.10 14.10 -5.66
C LEU A 57 -3.05 14.27 -4.57
N THR A 58 -2.70 15.51 -4.25
CA THR A 58 -1.66 15.82 -3.25
C THR A 58 -2.29 16.01 -1.87
N PHE A 59 -2.15 15.03 -1.00
CA PHE A 59 -2.58 15.10 0.40
C PHE A 59 -1.84 14.07 1.27
N ASP A 60 -1.93 14.24 2.58
CA ASP A 60 -1.52 13.23 3.57
C ASP A 60 -2.73 12.39 3.97
N VAL A 61 -2.64 11.07 3.91
CA VAL A 61 -3.74 10.16 4.29
C VAL A 61 -4.16 10.29 5.76
N ARG A 62 -3.32 10.90 6.60
CA ARG A 62 -3.62 11.22 8.00
C ARG A 62 -4.60 12.39 8.13
N ASP A 63 -4.63 13.29 7.14
CA ASP A 63 -5.57 14.40 7.08
C ASP A 63 -6.85 13.96 6.38
N ARG A 64 -7.84 13.58 7.20
CA ARG A 64 -9.14 13.11 6.71
C ARG A 64 -9.85 14.17 5.87
N LYS A 65 -9.77 15.44 6.27
CA LYS A 65 -10.46 16.52 5.56
C LYS A 65 -9.84 16.76 4.19
N ALA A 66 -8.52 16.83 4.13
CA ALA A 66 -7.79 16.98 2.85
C ALA A 66 -8.06 15.79 1.91
N ALA A 67 -8.08 14.55 2.42
CA ALA A 67 -8.41 13.36 1.63
C ALA A 67 -9.84 13.43 1.07
N GLU A 68 -10.82 13.82 1.87
CA GLU A 68 -12.22 13.97 1.46
C GLU A 68 -12.38 15.08 0.40
N GLU A 69 -11.77 16.24 0.59
CA GLU A 69 -11.80 17.34 -0.37
C GLU A 69 -11.14 16.94 -1.70
N ALA A 70 -9.99 16.27 -1.64
CA ALA A 70 -9.29 15.77 -2.83
C ALA A 70 -10.15 14.77 -3.63
N LEU A 71 -10.81 13.82 -2.97
CA LEU A 71 -11.69 12.88 -3.66
C LEU A 71 -12.96 13.55 -4.22
N LYS A 72 -13.52 14.55 -3.52
CA LYS A 72 -14.66 15.34 -4.01
C LYS A 72 -14.31 16.15 -5.27
N SER A 73 -13.07 16.59 -5.40
CA SER A 73 -12.60 17.37 -6.57
C SER A 73 -12.45 16.54 -7.85
N LEU A 74 -12.51 15.21 -7.77
CA LEU A 74 -12.42 14.35 -8.95
C LEU A 74 -13.55 14.67 -9.96
N PRO A 75 -13.23 14.71 -11.26
CA PRO A 75 -14.24 14.79 -12.32
C PRO A 75 -15.25 13.65 -12.21
N THR A 76 -16.45 13.87 -12.70
CA THR A 76 -17.56 12.89 -12.58
C THR A 76 -17.17 11.51 -13.09
N ASP A 77 -16.44 11.47 -14.22
CA ASP A 77 -15.99 10.21 -14.84
C ASP A 77 -14.94 9.45 -14.02
N TRP A 78 -14.33 10.10 -13.04
CA TRP A 78 -13.30 9.52 -12.17
C TRP A 78 -13.81 9.18 -10.76
N LYS A 79 -15.06 9.49 -10.45
CA LYS A 79 -15.63 9.27 -9.11
C LYS A 79 -15.81 7.80 -8.76
N PHE A 80 -15.96 6.92 -9.76
CA PHE A 80 -16.01 5.49 -9.50
C PHE A 80 -14.63 4.88 -9.65
N ILE A 81 -14.14 4.29 -8.56
CA ILE A 81 -12.83 3.66 -8.45
C ILE A 81 -13.05 2.15 -8.42
N ASP A 82 -12.54 1.44 -9.44
CA ASP A 82 -12.67 -0.03 -9.55
C ASP A 82 -11.72 -0.76 -8.58
N VAL A 83 -10.52 -0.19 -8.35
CA VAL A 83 -9.52 -0.79 -7.47
C VAL A 83 -8.94 0.28 -6.54
N LEU A 84 -9.00 0.03 -5.23
CA LEU A 84 -8.32 0.82 -4.21
C LEU A 84 -7.09 0.07 -3.72
N ILE A 85 -5.90 0.66 -3.87
CA ILE A 85 -4.66 0.13 -3.29
C ILE A 85 -4.26 1.01 -2.11
N ASN A 86 -4.53 0.53 -0.90
CA ASN A 86 -4.09 1.12 0.35
C ASN A 86 -2.62 0.73 0.59
N ASN A 87 -1.71 1.49 -0.02
CA ASN A 87 -0.27 1.26 0.10
C ASN A 87 0.42 2.27 1.02
N ALA A 88 -0.14 3.48 1.21
CA ALA A 88 0.47 4.47 2.10
C ALA A 88 0.74 3.88 3.48
N GLY A 89 2.00 3.86 3.87
CA GLY A 89 2.45 3.29 5.13
C GLY A 89 3.92 3.57 5.39
N LEU A 90 4.33 3.49 6.63
CA LEU A 90 5.70 3.69 7.06
C LEU A 90 6.04 2.87 8.31
N ALA A 91 7.35 2.70 8.56
CA ALA A 91 7.89 2.35 9.86
C ALA A 91 8.81 3.47 10.35
N ARG A 92 8.94 3.61 11.65
CA ARG A 92 9.83 4.53 12.34
C ARG A 92 10.53 3.84 13.49
N GLY A 93 11.83 4.09 13.60
CA GLY A 93 12.65 3.56 14.69
C GLY A 93 12.82 2.03 14.67
N LEU A 94 13.65 1.56 15.57
CA LEU A 94 13.87 0.14 15.87
C LEU A 94 14.33 -0.02 17.34
N ASP A 95 13.83 0.84 18.20
CA ASP A 95 14.18 0.84 19.62
C ASP A 95 13.28 -0.14 20.40
N PRO A 96 13.76 -0.69 21.52
CA PRO A 96 12.90 -1.39 22.46
C PRO A 96 11.69 -0.53 22.85
N GLU A 97 10.53 -1.14 23.08
CA GLU A 97 9.29 -0.41 23.36
C GLU A 97 9.42 0.59 24.50
N TYR A 98 10.09 0.22 25.57
CA TYR A 98 10.28 1.09 26.74
C TYR A 98 11.24 2.28 26.51
N LEU A 99 11.84 2.39 25.32
CA LEU A 99 12.69 3.51 24.85
C LEU A 99 12.15 4.17 23.58
N GLY A 100 10.97 3.76 23.10
CA GLY A 100 10.42 4.22 21.84
C GLY A 100 10.00 5.69 21.87
N ASN A 101 10.01 6.30 20.68
CA ASN A 101 9.60 7.68 20.48
C ASN A 101 8.08 7.75 20.21
N PHE A 102 7.35 8.56 20.98
CA PHE A 102 5.89 8.73 20.84
C PHE A 102 5.50 9.30 19.48
N ASP A 103 6.25 10.28 18.94
CA ASP A 103 5.94 10.88 17.64
C ASP A 103 6.07 9.85 16.50
N ASP A 104 7.04 8.93 16.59
CA ASP A 104 7.20 7.82 15.67
C ASP A 104 6.03 6.84 15.75
N TRP A 105 5.55 6.56 16.95
CA TRP A 105 4.39 5.70 17.17
C TRP A 105 3.13 6.32 16.60
N ASP A 106 2.87 7.59 16.89
CA ASP A 106 1.72 8.32 16.37
C ASP A 106 1.74 8.36 14.85
N GLN A 107 2.91 8.63 14.23
CA GLN A 107 3.04 8.61 12.78
C GLN A 107 2.71 7.23 12.17
N MET A 108 3.17 6.14 12.81
CA MET A 108 2.87 4.77 12.34
C MET A 108 1.38 4.44 12.47
N ILE A 109 0.76 4.74 13.62
CA ILE A 109 -0.65 4.47 13.88
C ILE A 109 -1.53 5.31 12.94
N ASP A 110 -1.26 6.59 12.86
CA ASP A 110 -2.03 7.53 12.04
C ASP A 110 -1.95 7.20 10.56
N THR A 111 -0.77 6.82 10.05
CA THR A 111 -0.61 6.49 8.64
C THR A 111 -1.12 5.09 8.32
N ASN A 112 -0.63 4.07 9.05
CA ASN A 112 -0.85 2.68 8.67
C ASN A 112 -2.26 2.17 9.02
N ILE A 113 -2.89 2.76 10.05
CA ILE A 113 -4.23 2.37 10.52
C ILE A 113 -5.26 3.43 10.14
N LYS A 114 -5.16 4.64 10.69
CA LYS A 114 -6.19 5.67 10.49
C LYS A 114 -6.25 6.12 9.03
N GLY A 115 -5.09 6.29 8.37
CA GLY A 115 -5.02 6.64 6.95
C GLY A 115 -5.67 5.58 6.05
N LEU A 116 -5.39 4.30 6.29
CA LEU A 116 -6.02 3.19 5.57
C LEU A 116 -7.54 3.18 5.79
N LEU A 117 -7.99 3.31 7.04
CA LEU A 117 -9.43 3.37 7.36
C LEU A 117 -10.11 4.59 6.73
N THR A 118 -9.44 5.74 6.69
CA THR A 118 -9.95 6.95 6.03
C THR A 118 -10.21 6.70 4.55
N MET A 119 -9.21 6.20 3.80
CA MET A 119 -9.38 5.94 2.38
C MET A 119 -10.43 4.87 2.10
N THR A 120 -10.44 3.79 2.89
CA THR A 120 -11.46 2.75 2.82
C THR A 120 -12.86 3.32 3.03
N ARG A 121 -13.08 4.11 4.08
CA ARG A 121 -14.39 4.70 4.40
C ARG A 121 -14.87 5.70 3.34
N LEU A 122 -13.96 6.41 2.68
CA LEU A 122 -14.33 7.38 1.65
C LEU A 122 -14.68 6.72 0.31
N ILE A 123 -14.11 5.56 -0.02
CA ILE A 123 -14.21 4.94 -1.35
C ILE A 123 -15.17 3.74 -1.37
N VAL A 124 -15.09 2.85 -0.39
CA VAL A 124 -15.83 1.58 -0.39
C VAL A 124 -17.37 1.73 -0.45
N PRO A 125 -18.01 2.75 0.16
CA PRO A 125 -19.46 2.92 0.02
C PRO A 125 -19.94 3.05 -1.43
N SER A 126 -19.16 3.70 -2.30
CA SER A 126 -19.47 3.76 -3.74
C SER A 126 -19.33 2.40 -4.40
N MET A 127 -18.29 1.63 -4.05
CA MET A 127 -18.14 0.26 -4.55
C MET A 127 -19.31 -0.64 -4.14
N VAL A 128 -19.75 -0.57 -2.87
CA VAL A 128 -20.91 -1.32 -2.37
C VAL A 128 -22.17 -0.94 -3.14
N ALA A 129 -22.45 0.36 -3.33
CA ALA A 129 -23.62 0.84 -4.07
C ALA A 129 -23.63 0.34 -5.53
N HIS A 130 -22.47 0.17 -6.16
CA HIS A 130 -22.34 -0.36 -7.52
C HIS A 130 -22.18 -1.88 -7.57
N ASN A 131 -22.12 -2.53 -6.39
CA ASN A 131 -21.85 -3.97 -6.26
C ASN A 131 -20.63 -4.44 -7.07
N HIS A 132 -19.58 -3.61 -7.13
CA HIS A 132 -18.36 -3.84 -7.88
C HIS A 132 -17.18 -3.09 -7.26
N GLY A 133 -16.03 -3.75 -7.15
CA GLY A 133 -14.80 -3.13 -6.67
C GLY A 133 -13.82 -4.12 -6.04
N HIS A 134 -12.58 -3.68 -5.90
CA HIS A 134 -11.54 -4.47 -5.26
C HIS A 134 -10.69 -3.59 -4.34
N ILE A 135 -10.57 -3.95 -3.09
CA ILE A 135 -9.73 -3.30 -2.10
C ILE A 135 -8.49 -4.16 -1.87
N ILE A 136 -7.31 -3.59 -2.12
CA ILE A 136 -6.01 -4.24 -1.90
C ILE A 136 -5.26 -3.47 -0.83
N ASN A 137 -5.06 -4.08 0.32
CA ASN A 137 -4.30 -3.51 1.42
C ASN A 137 -2.87 -4.06 1.42
N ILE A 138 -1.88 -3.19 1.51
CA ILE A 138 -0.48 -3.60 1.65
C ILE A 138 -0.17 -3.81 3.13
N GLY A 139 -0.26 -5.06 3.54
CA GLY A 139 0.12 -5.54 4.86
C GLY A 139 1.64 -5.64 5.04
N SER A 140 2.08 -6.68 5.70
CA SER A 140 3.50 -7.08 5.85
C SER A 140 3.57 -8.45 6.51
N VAL A 141 4.65 -9.18 6.27
CA VAL A 141 5.03 -10.34 7.10
C VAL A 141 5.18 -9.97 8.59
N ALA A 142 5.47 -8.70 8.88
CA ALA A 142 5.55 -8.14 10.23
C ALA A 142 4.21 -8.15 10.99
N GLY A 143 3.09 -8.31 10.27
CA GLY A 143 1.76 -8.45 10.90
C GLY A 143 1.47 -9.85 11.41
N ASP A 144 2.28 -10.86 11.08
CA ASP A 144 2.09 -12.24 11.51
C ASP A 144 2.84 -12.55 12.82
N ALA A 145 4.00 -11.88 13.03
CA ALA A 145 4.80 -12.07 14.23
C ALA A 145 5.64 -10.82 14.53
N ALA A 146 5.73 -10.47 15.80
CA ALA A 146 6.57 -9.36 16.24
C ALA A 146 8.05 -9.72 16.21
N TYR A 147 8.90 -8.70 16.03
CA TYR A 147 10.36 -8.80 16.14
C TYR A 147 10.92 -7.68 17.01
N ALA A 148 12.13 -7.89 17.54
CA ALA A 148 12.76 -6.93 18.44
C ALA A 148 12.85 -5.52 17.83
N GLY A 149 12.40 -4.52 18.59
CA GLY A 149 12.35 -3.10 18.17
C GLY A 149 11.29 -2.77 17.13
N GLY A 150 10.54 -3.74 16.63
CA GLY A 150 9.50 -3.52 15.62
C GLY A 150 8.07 -3.52 16.13
N ASN A 151 7.88 -3.55 17.44
CA ASN A 151 6.61 -3.76 18.15
C ASN A 151 5.42 -2.96 17.62
N VAL A 152 5.50 -1.63 17.59
CA VAL A 152 4.39 -0.77 17.14
C VAL A 152 4.16 -0.92 15.62
N TYR A 153 5.24 -1.03 14.81
CA TYR A 153 5.07 -1.33 13.39
C TYR A 153 4.37 -2.68 13.17
N CYS A 154 4.80 -3.72 13.87
CA CYS A 154 4.18 -5.04 13.81
C CYS A 154 2.71 -4.98 14.24
N ALA A 155 2.39 -4.26 15.32
CA ALA A 155 1.02 -4.05 15.78
C ALA A 155 0.17 -3.34 14.71
N THR A 156 0.70 -2.30 14.05
CA THR A 156 -0.03 -1.64 12.96
C THR A 156 -0.30 -2.57 11.78
N LYS A 157 0.65 -3.47 11.44
CA LYS A 157 0.49 -4.43 10.33
C LYS A 157 -0.41 -5.60 10.71
N ALA A 158 -0.43 -6.02 11.98
CA ALA A 158 -1.43 -6.95 12.50
C ALA A 158 -2.84 -6.32 12.48
N ALA A 159 -2.97 -5.03 12.81
CA ALA A 159 -4.22 -4.29 12.67
C ALA A 159 -4.69 -4.23 11.20
N VAL A 160 -3.79 -3.99 10.24
CA VAL A 160 -4.13 -4.02 8.79
C VAL A 160 -4.71 -5.37 8.40
N LYS A 161 -4.12 -6.49 8.88
CA LYS A 161 -4.68 -7.83 8.64
C LYS A 161 -6.10 -7.95 9.20
N ALA A 162 -6.30 -7.62 10.47
CA ALA A 162 -7.61 -7.71 11.12
C ALA A 162 -8.66 -6.81 10.45
N ILE A 163 -8.30 -5.57 10.06
CA ILE A 163 -9.17 -4.64 9.33
C ILE A 163 -9.54 -5.22 7.95
N THR A 164 -8.57 -5.84 7.25
CA THR A 164 -8.83 -6.46 5.94
C THR A 164 -9.79 -7.65 6.05
N ASP A 165 -9.58 -8.49 7.05
CA ASP A 165 -10.46 -9.65 7.30
C ASP A 165 -11.87 -9.19 7.71
N GLY A 166 -11.99 -8.17 8.59
CA GLY A 166 -13.26 -7.57 8.98
C GLY A 166 -14.00 -6.96 7.79
N LEU A 167 -13.32 -6.15 6.97
CA LEU A 167 -13.95 -5.59 5.77
C LEU A 167 -14.46 -6.68 4.81
N ARG A 168 -13.72 -7.79 4.68
CA ARG A 168 -14.15 -8.92 3.82
C ARG A 168 -15.42 -9.56 4.36
N ILE A 169 -15.60 -9.62 5.67
CA ILE A 169 -16.83 -10.09 6.31
C ILE A 169 -17.96 -9.10 6.05
N ASP A 170 -17.72 -7.80 6.22
CA ASP A 170 -18.73 -6.75 6.08
C ASP A 170 -19.30 -6.63 4.66
N VAL A 171 -18.54 -7.04 3.63
CA VAL A 171 -18.95 -6.97 2.22
C VAL A 171 -19.24 -8.35 1.60
N ALA A 172 -19.39 -9.40 2.43
CA ALA A 172 -19.56 -10.76 1.95
C ALA A 172 -20.85 -11.01 1.15
N ASP A 173 -21.85 -10.14 1.30
CA ASP A 173 -23.11 -10.12 0.54
C ASP A 173 -23.01 -9.36 -0.79
N THR A 174 -21.83 -8.87 -1.15
CA THR A 174 -21.54 -8.11 -2.38
C THR A 174 -20.60 -8.86 -3.31
N ARG A 175 -20.33 -8.29 -4.50
CA ARG A 175 -19.27 -8.75 -5.41
C ARG A 175 -17.91 -8.09 -5.16
N LEU A 176 -17.75 -7.38 -4.07
CA LEU A 176 -16.48 -6.75 -3.73
C LEU A 176 -15.44 -7.79 -3.34
N ARG A 177 -14.20 -7.54 -3.72
CA ARG A 177 -13.06 -8.35 -3.33
C ARG A 177 -12.15 -7.57 -2.38
N VAL A 178 -11.59 -8.26 -1.41
CA VAL A 178 -10.71 -7.65 -0.40
C VAL A 178 -9.46 -8.53 -0.21
N THR A 179 -8.32 -8.00 -0.59
CA THR A 179 -7.03 -8.70 -0.59
C THR A 179 -6.06 -8.05 0.40
N ASN A 180 -5.35 -8.88 1.19
CA ASN A 180 -4.18 -8.48 1.96
C ASN A 180 -2.92 -9.01 1.30
N ILE A 181 -2.02 -8.15 0.82
CA ILE A 181 -0.71 -8.56 0.34
C ILE A 181 0.30 -8.29 1.47
N LYS A 182 1.05 -9.32 1.86
CA LYS A 182 2.04 -9.27 2.96
C LYS A 182 3.46 -9.39 2.42
N PRO A 183 4.12 -8.29 2.06
CA PRO A 183 5.50 -8.32 1.63
C PRO A 183 6.46 -8.67 2.77
N GLY A 184 7.55 -9.34 2.41
CA GLY A 184 8.76 -9.44 3.20
C GLY A 184 9.67 -8.22 3.01
N LEU A 185 10.96 -8.46 2.83
CA LEU A 185 11.96 -7.40 2.61
C LEU A 185 11.88 -6.90 1.17
N VAL A 186 11.34 -5.70 1.00
CA VAL A 186 11.28 -4.98 -0.28
C VAL A 186 12.24 -3.80 -0.26
N GLU A 187 13.19 -3.76 -1.18
CA GLU A 187 14.11 -2.64 -1.31
C GLU A 187 13.39 -1.41 -1.87
N THR A 188 13.21 -0.43 -1.01
CA THR A 188 12.55 0.85 -1.33
C THR A 188 13.11 1.94 -0.41
N ASN A 189 12.61 3.16 -0.54
CA ASN A 189 12.95 4.24 0.40
C ASN A 189 12.42 4.02 1.83
N PHE A 190 11.74 2.92 2.09
CA PHE A 190 11.12 2.59 3.39
C PHE A 190 12.15 2.52 4.52
N SER A 191 13.32 1.87 4.29
CA SER A 191 14.37 1.77 5.29
C SER A 191 14.99 3.12 5.63
N ASN A 192 15.19 4.01 4.64
CA ASN A 192 15.64 5.39 4.90
C ASN A 192 14.64 6.17 5.76
N ILE A 193 13.35 6.03 5.49
CA ILE A 193 12.28 6.64 6.30
C ILE A 193 12.31 6.08 7.72
N ARG A 194 12.45 4.77 7.88
CA ARG A 194 12.50 4.09 9.17
C ARG A 194 13.61 4.59 10.06
N PHE A 195 14.79 4.78 9.49
CA PHE A 195 15.99 5.20 10.23
C PHE A 195 16.27 6.71 10.16
N HIS A 196 15.26 7.53 9.91
CA HIS A 196 15.37 9.00 9.91
C HIS A 196 16.47 9.53 8.97
N GLY A 197 16.73 8.84 7.86
CA GLY A 197 17.75 9.21 6.87
C GLY A 197 19.14 8.63 7.13
N ASP A 198 19.32 7.77 8.14
CA ASP A 198 20.55 6.99 8.32
C ASP A 198 20.65 5.93 7.22
N THR A 199 21.33 6.31 6.13
CA THR A 199 21.50 5.47 4.94
C THR A 199 22.33 4.22 5.22
N GLN A 200 23.31 4.30 6.14
CA GLN A 200 24.13 3.14 6.47
C GLN A 200 23.31 2.04 7.17
N ARG A 201 22.43 2.43 8.10
CA ARG A 201 21.50 1.48 8.74
C ARG A 201 20.49 0.94 7.72
N ALA A 202 20.00 1.79 6.83
CA ALA A 202 19.05 1.40 5.79
C ALA A 202 19.64 0.37 4.82
N ASP A 203 20.88 0.58 4.35
CA ASP A 203 21.57 -0.33 3.43
C ASP A 203 21.89 -1.68 4.08
N ASN A 204 22.22 -1.68 5.36
CA ASN A 204 22.51 -2.90 6.11
C ASN A 204 21.30 -3.85 6.23
N VAL A 205 20.08 -3.34 6.07
CA VAL A 205 18.86 -4.18 6.06
C VAL A 205 18.92 -5.23 4.94
N TYR A 206 19.45 -4.85 3.78
CA TYR A 206 19.45 -5.67 2.57
C TYR A 206 20.77 -6.39 2.32
N LYS A 207 21.78 -6.17 3.15
CA LYS A 207 23.11 -6.77 2.96
C LYS A 207 23.05 -8.29 2.99
N GLY A 208 23.63 -8.92 1.96
CA GLY A 208 23.72 -10.38 1.86
C GLY A 208 22.44 -11.09 1.41
N ILE A 209 21.46 -10.35 0.90
CA ILE A 209 20.25 -10.93 0.26
C ILE A 209 19.96 -10.22 -1.06
N THR A 210 19.19 -10.87 -1.91
CA THR A 210 18.50 -10.22 -3.03
C THR A 210 17.09 -9.89 -2.56
N PRO A 211 16.78 -8.61 -2.23
CA PRO A 211 15.47 -8.22 -1.74
C PRO A 211 14.42 -8.23 -2.86
N LEU A 212 13.16 -8.26 -2.47
CA LEU A 212 12.05 -7.94 -3.39
C LEU A 212 12.14 -6.48 -3.85
N ARG A 213 11.55 -6.20 -4.99
CA ARG A 213 11.34 -4.85 -5.54
C ARG A 213 9.87 -4.46 -5.46
N GLY A 214 9.58 -3.17 -5.56
CA GLY A 214 8.20 -2.68 -5.62
C GLY A 214 7.40 -3.28 -6.78
N SER A 215 8.06 -3.57 -7.92
CA SER A 215 7.47 -4.26 -9.08
C SER A 215 6.97 -5.66 -8.75
N ASP A 216 7.72 -6.44 -7.93
CA ASP A 216 7.33 -7.81 -7.60
C ASP A 216 6.00 -7.84 -6.82
N ILE A 217 5.81 -6.86 -5.93
CA ILE A 217 4.56 -6.69 -5.18
C ILE A 217 3.44 -6.15 -6.08
N ALA A 218 3.78 -5.28 -7.02
CA ALA A 218 2.84 -4.74 -7.98
C ALA A 218 2.28 -5.81 -8.91
N ASP A 219 3.10 -6.76 -9.36
CA ASP A 219 2.66 -7.90 -10.16
C ASP A 219 1.67 -8.79 -9.41
N VAL A 220 1.92 -9.03 -8.12
CA VAL A 220 0.97 -9.78 -7.26
C VAL A 220 -0.34 -9.00 -7.07
N ALA A 221 -0.27 -7.68 -6.87
CA ALA A 221 -1.46 -6.84 -6.77
C ALA A 221 -2.28 -6.87 -8.07
N PHE A 222 -1.62 -6.76 -9.22
CA PHE A 222 -2.25 -6.83 -10.52
C PHE A 222 -2.84 -8.21 -10.80
N TYR A 223 -2.13 -9.30 -10.47
CA TYR A 223 -2.66 -10.66 -10.55
C TYR A 223 -3.95 -10.81 -9.75
N ALA A 224 -3.97 -10.34 -8.49
CA ALA A 224 -5.16 -10.39 -7.66
C ALA A 224 -6.33 -9.58 -8.25
N ALA A 225 -6.04 -8.39 -8.82
CA ALA A 225 -7.04 -7.54 -9.46
C ALA A 225 -7.60 -8.16 -10.76
N SER A 226 -6.77 -8.90 -11.48
CA SER A 226 -7.10 -9.54 -12.78
C SER A 226 -7.79 -10.90 -12.64
N ALA A 227 -7.87 -11.45 -11.43
CA ALA A 227 -8.56 -12.71 -11.18
C ALA A 227 -10.05 -12.61 -11.58
N PRO A 228 -10.70 -13.70 -12.03
CA PRO A 228 -12.12 -13.72 -12.33
C PRO A 228 -12.96 -13.18 -11.16
N GLU A 229 -14.09 -12.55 -11.44
CA GLU A 229 -14.93 -11.87 -10.42
C GLU A 229 -15.36 -12.76 -9.26
N HIS A 230 -15.56 -14.06 -9.51
CA HIS A 230 -15.92 -15.03 -8.48
C HIS A 230 -14.73 -15.54 -7.65
N VAL A 231 -13.50 -15.12 -8.00
CA VAL A 231 -12.27 -15.55 -7.30
C VAL A 231 -11.83 -14.43 -6.36
N GLN A 232 -11.82 -14.73 -5.08
CA GLN A 232 -11.27 -13.86 -4.05
C GLN A 232 -9.91 -14.37 -3.59
N ILE A 233 -8.84 -13.64 -3.96
CA ILE A 233 -7.51 -13.86 -3.40
C ILE A 233 -7.45 -13.10 -2.08
N ALA A 234 -7.69 -13.80 -0.99
CA ALA A 234 -7.89 -13.18 0.33
C ALA A 234 -6.59 -12.66 0.93
N GLU A 235 -5.51 -13.44 0.82
CA GLU A 235 -4.21 -13.09 1.39
C GLU A 235 -3.08 -13.68 0.54
N VAL A 236 -1.98 -12.91 0.39
CA VAL A 236 -0.76 -13.38 -0.28
C VAL A 236 0.45 -12.95 0.53
N LEU A 237 1.26 -13.92 0.95
CA LEU A 237 2.58 -13.69 1.52
C LEU A 237 3.63 -13.76 0.41
N VAL A 238 4.44 -12.70 0.28
CA VAL A 238 5.50 -12.59 -0.73
C VAL A 238 6.84 -12.36 -0.04
N LEU A 239 7.74 -13.31 -0.12
CA LEU A 239 9.04 -13.27 0.53
C LEU A 239 10.18 -13.31 -0.49
N ALA A 240 11.31 -12.66 -0.17
CA ALA A 240 12.55 -12.91 -0.90
C ALA A 240 12.95 -14.39 -0.74
N THR A 241 13.59 -14.97 -1.75
CA THR A 241 13.91 -16.43 -1.78
C THR A 241 14.63 -16.92 -0.52
N HIS A 242 15.50 -16.09 0.06
CA HIS A 242 16.27 -16.45 1.26
C HIS A 242 15.66 -15.92 2.57
N GLN A 243 14.41 -15.49 2.54
CA GLN A 243 13.63 -15.06 3.69
C GLN A 243 12.55 -16.12 4.00
N ALA A 244 12.60 -16.73 5.17
CA ALA A 244 11.61 -17.73 5.58
C ALA A 244 10.38 -17.09 6.29
N ASN A 245 10.59 -16.00 7.04
CA ASN A 245 9.55 -15.23 7.74
C ASN A 245 10.06 -13.82 8.09
N GLY A 246 9.40 -13.12 9.01
CA GLY A 246 9.79 -11.77 9.43
C GLY A 246 11.17 -11.65 10.09
N THR A 247 11.71 -12.74 10.61
CA THR A 247 12.96 -12.75 11.43
C THR A 247 14.03 -13.69 10.91
N VAL A 248 13.64 -14.77 10.22
CA VAL A 248 14.59 -15.78 9.72
C VAL A 248 14.97 -15.48 8.29
N ILE A 249 16.20 -15.02 8.10
CA ILE A 249 16.76 -14.64 6.80
C ILE A 249 18.13 -15.28 6.67
N HIS A 250 18.35 -16.04 5.61
CA HIS A 250 19.67 -16.54 5.27
C HIS A 250 20.43 -15.46 4.48
N ARG A 251 21.55 -15.01 5.02
CA ARG A 251 22.40 -14.01 4.38
C ARG A 251 23.64 -14.70 3.80
N GLY A 252 23.86 -14.55 2.48
CA GLY A 252 25.09 -15.00 1.84
C GLY A 252 26.29 -14.25 2.41
N LYS A 253 27.48 -14.86 2.25
CA LYS A 253 28.77 -14.26 2.65
C LYS A 253 29.13 -13.10 1.73
#